data_1d10881934b98f8821f37abb0245a949
#
_entry.id   1d10881934b98f8821f37abb0245a949
#
_cell.length_a   1.000
_cell.length_b   1.000
_cell.length_c   1.000
_cell.angle_alpha   90.00
_cell.angle_beta   90.00
_cell.angle_gamma   90.00
#
_symmetry.space_group_name_H-M   'P 1'
#
loop_
_entity.id
_entity.type
_entity.pdbx_description
1 polymer ?
#
loop_
_entity_poly.entity_id
_entity_poly.type
_entity_poly.pdbx_seq_one_letter_code
_entity_poly.pdbx_strand_id
1 'polypeptide(L)'
;MGQLLEIWRHPIKSHGREALDSIEITAGKTLPGDRAYAVTHDNSDADGSTWVPCQNFSRGSKAPGLMAIDLAWDETQNIMTLSHPKLPDLIINPDDPADQKRFLEWETPLIPDNRAQSARLVRAVSQGMTDTDYPSITIGNMSSHRAVAQKLGQDISHLRWRCNFWLDGLGPWEEFEWVGRDIMIGDVTFEVRERCVRCLATTANPKTGVRDADTLGALETWGHREFTVYATPKTSGTLRLGDPVQLT
;
A
#
# COMPACT_ATOMS: atom_id res chain seq x y z
N MET A 1 -8.50 -20.34 13.43
CA MET A 1 -9.34 -19.66 12.44
C MET A 1 -8.75 -18.26 12.29
N GLY A 2 -8.46 -17.84 11.07
CA GLY A 2 -7.87 -16.53 10.82
C GLY A 2 -8.85 -15.40 11.10
N GLN A 3 -8.32 -14.20 11.37
CA GLN A 3 -9.13 -13.00 11.58
C GLN A 3 -8.46 -11.77 10.96
N LEU A 4 -9.26 -10.77 10.61
CA LEU A 4 -8.80 -9.46 10.15
C LEU A 4 -8.25 -8.67 11.34
N LEU A 5 -6.93 -8.48 11.37
CA LEU A 5 -6.23 -7.81 12.48
C LEU A 5 -6.13 -6.31 12.27
N GLU A 6 -5.81 -5.89 11.04
CA GLU A 6 -5.61 -4.49 10.70
C GLU A 6 -6.12 -4.18 9.30
N ILE A 7 -6.61 -2.95 9.12
CA ILE A 7 -7.00 -2.35 7.84
C ILE A 7 -6.14 -1.12 7.62
N TRP A 8 -5.42 -1.09 6.50
CA TRP A 8 -4.57 0.05 6.12
C TRP A 8 -4.97 0.61 4.77
N ARG A 9 -5.07 1.92 4.70
CA ARG A 9 -5.30 2.67 3.46
C ARG A 9 -4.05 3.47 3.11
N HIS A 10 -3.78 3.60 1.82
CA HIS A 10 -2.63 4.33 1.28
C HIS A 10 -3.14 5.37 0.26
N PRO A 11 -3.67 6.52 0.69
CA PRO A 11 -4.37 7.46 -0.19
C PRO A 11 -3.54 7.95 -1.37
N ILE A 12 -2.23 8.18 -1.17
CA ILE A 12 -1.30 8.56 -2.24
C ILE A 12 -0.35 7.40 -2.51
N LYS A 13 -0.21 6.99 -3.78
CA LYS A 13 0.70 5.90 -4.19
C LYS A 13 2.13 6.17 -3.70
N SER A 14 2.71 5.24 -2.96
CA SER A 14 4.05 5.31 -2.33
C SER A 14 4.21 6.34 -1.21
N HIS A 15 3.25 7.21 -0.95
CA HIS A 15 3.30 8.24 0.08
C HIS A 15 2.22 7.98 1.14
N GLY A 16 2.61 8.00 2.39
CA GLY A 16 1.69 7.93 3.51
C GLY A 16 0.89 6.63 3.63
N ARG A 17 0.25 6.50 4.75
CA ARG A 17 -0.67 5.43 5.12
C ARG A 17 -1.48 5.86 6.33
N GLU A 18 -2.65 5.28 6.49
CA GLU A 18 -3.50 5.45 7.65
C GLU A 18 -4.16 4.13 8.05
N ALA A 19 -4.37 3.94 9.34
CA ALA A 19 -5.11 2.80 9.88
C ALA A 19 -6.60 3.12 9.92
N LEU A 20 -7.44 2.11 9.67
CA LEU A 20 -8.89 2.22 9.72
C LEU A 20 -9.45 1.13 10.64
N ASP A 21 -10.52 1.44 11.38
CA ASP A 21 -11.23 0.46 12.22
C ASP A 21 -12.25 -0.35 11.40
N SER A 22 -12.75 0.23 10.32
CA SER A 22 -13.70 -0.40 9.41
C SER A 22 -13.64 0.25 8.03
N ILE A 23 -14.15 -0.48 7.02
CA ILE A 23 -14.20 0.01 5.64
C ILE A 23 -15.37 -0.61 4.88
N GLU A 24 -16.05 0.17 4.06
CA GLU A 24 -17.04 -0.33 3.13
C GLU A 24 -16.38 -0.83 1.85
N ILE A 25 -16.67 -2.06 1.46
CA ILE A 25 -16.14 -2.68 0.26
C ILE A 25 -17.23 -2.68 -0.81
N THR A 26 -16.85 -2.32 -2.03
CA THR A 26 -17.71 -2.42 -3.21
C THR A 26 -17.18 -3.50 -4.14
N ALA A 27 -18.04 -4.42 -4.55
CA ALA A 27 -17.70 -5.49 -5.49
C ALA A 27 -17.02 -4.93 -6.76
N GLY A 28 -15.93 -5.54 -7.18
CA GLY A 28 -15.18 -5.16 -8.37
C GLY A 28 -14.46 -3.81 -8.29
N LYS A 29 -14.30 -3.22 -7.09
CA LYS A 29 -13.58 -1.94 -6.90
C LYS A 29 -12.33 -2.13 -6.03
N THR A 30 -11.39 -1.21 -6.14
CA THR A 30 -10.28 -1.06 -5.19
C THR A 30 -10.81 -0.64 -3.83
N LEU A 31 -9.99 -0.77 -2.78
CA LEU A 31 -10.32 -0.23 -1.47
C LEU A 31 -10.65 1.26 -1.59
N PRO A 32 -11.77 1.75 -1.03
CA PRO A 32 -12.14 3.16 -1.12
C PRO A 32 -11.03 4.09 -0.65
N GLY A 33 -10.70 5.09 -1.48
CA GLY A 33 -9.64 6.05 -1.20
C GLY A 33 -8.20 5.51 -1.32
N ASP A 34 -8.00 4.22 -1.51
CA ASP A 34 -6.67 3.63 -1.61
C ASP A 34 -6.03 3.94 -2.96
N ARG A 35 -4.81 4.52 -2.95
CA ARG A 35 -4.10 5.01 -4.14
C ARG A 35 -5.00 5.90 -5.03
N ALA A 36 -5.91 6.65 -4.38
CA ALA A 36 -6.77 7.63 -5.06
C ALA A 36 -5.96 8.75 -5.72
N TYR A 37 -4.74 8.96 -5.24
CA TYR A 37 -3.79 9.91 -5.80
C TYR A 37 -2.45 9.22 -6.09
N ALA A 38 -1.69 9.80 -7.01
CA ALA A 38 -0.32 9.37 -7.31
C ALA A 38 0.53 10.58 -7.72
N VAL A 39 1.85 10.51 -7.46
CA VAL A 39 2.79 11.55 -7.86
C VAL A 39 3.50 11.10 -9.12
N THR A 40 3.24 11.76 -10.25
CA THR A 40 3.99 11.51 -11.49
C THR A 40 5.35 12.18 -11.41
N HIS A 41 6.33 11.61 -12.08
CA HIS A 41 7.64 12.25 -12.24
C HIS A 41 7.75 13.00 -13.59
N ASP A 42 8.81 13.78 -13.75
CA ASP A 42 9.08 14.67 -14.89
C ASP A 42 9.16 13.96 -16.26
N ASN A 43 9.41 12.64 -16.27
CA ASN A 43 9.45 11.83 -17.49
C ASN A 43 8.12 11.05 -17.72
N SER A 44 7.01 11.45 -17.11
CA SER A 44 5.71 10.77 -17.21
C SER A 44 4.62 11.73 -17.68
N ASP A 45 3.85 11.29 -18.67
CA ASP A 45 2.68 12.01 -19.17
C ASP A 45 1.36 11.57 -18.51
N ALA A 46 1.43 10.65 -17.53
CA ALA A 46 0.23 10.16 -16.83
C ALA A 46 -0.51 11.32 -16.13
N ASP A 47 -1.82 11.39 -16.33
CA ASP A 47 -2.69 12.44 -15.78
C ASP A 47 -3.75 11.93 -14.78
N GLY A 48 -3.75 10.63 -14.51
CA GLY A 48 -4.70 9.98 -13.60
C GLY A 48 -6.01 9.51 -14.26
N SER A 49 -6.26 9.85 -15.52
CA SER A 49 -7.50 9.50 -16.25
C SER A 49 -7.65 7.98 -16.45
N THR A 50 -6.54 7.28 -16.64
CA THR A 50 -6.48 5.82 -16.80
C THR A 50 -5.40 5.23 -15.91
N TRP A 51 -5.55 3.96 -15.58
CA TRP A 51 -4.50 3.23 -14.87
C TRP A 51 -3.24 3.10 -15.75
N VAL A 52 -2.08 3.34 -15.12
CA VAL A 52 -0.76 3.13 -15.75
C VAL A 52 0.18 2.43 -14.77
N PRO A 53 1.21 1.68 -15.26
CA PRO A 53 2.16 0.97 -14.41
C PRO A 53 2.94 1.89 -13.47
N CYS A 54 3.38 1.33 -12.34
CA CYS A 54 4.05 2.06 -11.25
C CYS A 54 5.32 2.84 -11.67
N GLN A 55 5.90 2.51 -12.82
CA GLN A 55 7.08 3.22 -13.37
C GLN A 55 6.80 4.67 -13.74
N ASN A 56 5.55 5.07 -13.87
CA ASN A 56 5.13 6.45 -14.17
C ASN A 56 5.15 7.38 -12.95
N PHE A 57 5.39 6.83 -11.75
CA PHE A 57 5.20 7.54 -10.49
C PHE A 57 6.48 7.58 -9.66
N SER A 58 6.61 8.62 -8.83
CA SER A 58 7.54 8.63 -7.71
C SER A 58 7.21 7.49 -6.75
N ARG A 59 8.21 6.68 -6.38
CA ARG A 59 7.97 5.43 -5.66
C ARG A 59 9.05 5.07 -4.67
N GLY A 60 8.66 4.45 -3.57
CA GLY A 60 9.55 4.04 -2.48
C GLY A 60 10.72 3.14 -2.89
N SER A 61 10.60 2.42 -4.03
CA SER A 61 11.72 1.63 -4.58
C SER A 61 12.85 2.49 -5.12
N LYS A 62 12.62 3.75 -5.45
CA LYS A 62 13.61 4.70 -5.97
C LYS A 62 13.91 5.81 -4.96
N ALA A 63 12.91 6.22 -4.19
CA ALA A 63 12.98 7.24 -3.15
C ALA A 63 12.51 6.63 -1.81
N PRO A 64 13.39 5.94 -1.07
CA PRO A 64 13.00 5.22 0.15
C PRO A 64 12.48 6.15 1.26
N GLY A 65 12.85 7.44 1.25
CA GLY A 65 12.33 8.45 2.16
C GLY A 65 10.81 8.54 2.15
N LEU A 66 10.16 8.36 1.00
CA LEU A 66 8.71 8.38 0.85
C LEU A 66 7.98 7.34 1.73
N MET A 67 8.66 6.25 2.08
CA MET A 67 8.08 5.18 2.90
C MET A 67 7.86 5.60 4.36
N ALA A 68 8.50 6.67 4.83
CA ALA A 68 8.35 7.19 6.19
C ALA A 68 7.29 8.31 6.32
N ILE A 69 6.55 8.58 5.27
CA ILE A 69 5.40 9.48 5.36
C ILE A 69 4.24 8.77 6.04
N ASP A 70 3.68 9.38 7.07
CA ASP A 70 2.37 9.04 7.63
C ASP A 70 1.33 10.03 7.08
N LEU A 71 0.09 9.59 6.94
CA LEU A 71 -0.98 10.39 6.37
C LEU A 71 -2.28 10.11 7.14
N ALA A 72 -3.07 11.16 7.38
CA ALA A 72 -4.46 11.07 7.80
C ALA A 72 -5.31 11.87 6.82
N TRP A 73 -6.44 11.29 6.37
CA TRP A 73 -7.32 11.93 5.40
C TRP A 73 -8.73 12.15 5.96
N ASP A 74 -9.09 13.41 6.18
CA ASP A 74 -10.48 13.81 6.38
C ASP A 74 -11.18 13.88 5.01
N GLU A 75 -11.90 12.81 4.66
CA GLU A 75 -12.60 12.71 3.38
C GLU A 75 -13.78 13.69 3.28
N THR A 76 -14.37 14.09 4.42
CA THR A 76 -15.51 15.01 4.43
C THR A 76 -15.09 16.42 3.99
N GLN A 77 -13.93 16.86 4.46
CA GLN A 77 -13.35 18.15 4.12
C GLN A 77 -12.39 18.08 2.93
N ASN A 78 -12.04 16.87 2.51
CA ASN A 78 -10.96 16.58 1.56
C ASN A 78 -9.62 17.18 1.97
N ILE A 79 -9.27 17.03 3.25
CA ILE A 79 -8.01 17.53 3.82
C ILE A 79 -7.11 16.35 4.21
N MET A 80 -5.89 16.37 3.72
CA MET A 80 -4.84 15.43 4.09
C MET A 80 -3.83 16.10 5.01
N THR A 81 -3.52 15.45 6.14
CA THR A 81 -2.40 15.82 7.01
C THR A 81 -1.29 14.81 6.80
N LEU A 82 -0.13 15.28 6.36
CA LEU A 82 1.06 14.47 6.15
C LEU A 82 2.11 14.81 7.19
N SER A 83 2.80 13.81 7.70
CA SER A 83 3.96 13.96 8.58
C SER A 83 5.12 13.09 8.13
N HIS A 84 6.34 13.55 8.42
CA HIS A 84 7.56 12.83 8.10
C HIS A 84 8.65 13.19 9.13
N PRO A 85 9.48 12.23 9.63
CA PRO A 85 10.43 12.48 10.72
C PRO A 85 11.49 13.57 10.43
N LYS A 86 11.69 13.96 9.17
CA LYS A 86 12.67 14.96 8.75
C LYS A 86 12.06 16.25 8.18
N LEU A 87 10.73 16.35 8.09
CA LEU A 87 10.05 17.49 7.49
C LEU A 87 8.97 18.01 8.45
N PRO A 88 8.59 19.29 8.38
CA PRO A 88 7.43 19.78 9.11
C PRO A 88 6.15 19.12 8.62
N ASP A 89 5.15 19.05 9.48
CA ASP A 89 3.82 18.58 9.07
C ASP A 89 3.24 19.46 7.97
N LEU A 90 2.52 18.83 7.03
CA LEU A 90 1.90 19.50 5.90
C LEU A 90 0.40 19.18 5.86
N ILE A 91 -0.41 20.21 5.77
CA ILE A 91 -1.87 20.11 5.60
C ILE A 91 -2.22 20.62 4.20
N ILE A 92 -2.94 19.79 3.42
CA ILE A 92 -3.34 20.10 2.05
C ILE A 92 -4.76 19.65 1.74
N ASN A 93 -5.40 20.36 0.81
CA ASN A 93 -6.45 19.80 -0.02
C ASN A 93 -5.80 19.23 -1.29
N PRO A 94 -5.82 17.91 -1.54
CA PRO A 94 -5.10 17.30 -2.66
C PRO A 94 -5.67 17.69 -4.05
N ASP A 95 -6.86 18.29 -4.10
CA ASP A 95 -7.46 18.77 -5.34
C ASP A 95 -7.22 20.30 -5.58
N ASP A 96 -6.63 21.02 -4.61
CA ASP A 96 -6.27 22.43 -4.77
C ASP A 96 -4.90 22.57 -5.45
N PRO A 97 -4.77 23.30 -6.57
CA PRO A 97 -3.51 23.44 -7.29
C PRO A 97 -2.38 24.12 -6.49
N ALA A 98 -2.71 25.04 -5.58
CA ALA A 98 -1.70 25.70 -4.75
C ALA A 98 -1.16 24.72 -3.69
N ASP A 99 -2.03 23.90 -3.11
CA ASP A 99 -1.66 22.87 -2.17
C ASP A 99 -0.88 21.71 -2.83
N GLN A 100 -1.25 21.33 -4.06
CA GLN A 100 -0.48 20.37 -4.85
C GLN A 100 0.97 20.84 -5.06
N LYS A 101 1.16 22.13 -5.37
CA LYS A 101 2.49 22.73 -5.48
C LYS A 101 3.26 22.69 -4.15
N ARG A 102 2.61 23.05 -3.03
CA ARG A 102 3.19 22.98 -1.68
C ARG A 102 3.61 21.55 -1.32
N PHE A 103 2.79 20.56 -1.69
CA PHE A 103 3.09 19.16 -1.47
C PHE A 103 4.34 18.70 -2.25
N LEU A 104 4.47 19.05 -3.53
CA LEU A 104 5.64 18.72 -4.35
C LEU A 104 6.92 19.37 -3.81
N GLU A 105 6.84 20.65 -3.37
CA GLU A 105 7.94 21.33 -2.72
C GLU A 105 8.34 20.66 -1.40
N TRP A 106 7.35 20.22 -0.61
CA TRP A 106 7.55 19.55 0.68
C TRP A 106 8.23 18.18 0.52
N GLU A 107 7.86 17.40 -0.49
CA GLU A 107 8.44 16.07 -0.70
C GLU A 107 9.80 16.08 -1.42
N THR A 108 10.15 17.16 -2.10
CA THR A 108 11.39 17.29 -2.87
C THR A 108 12.64 16.78 -2.12
N PRO A 109 12.86 17.09 -0.83
CA PRO A 109 14.03 16.58 -0.09
C PRO A 109 14.06 15.07 0.10
N LEU A 110 12.94 14.36 -0.17
CA LEU A 110 12.85 12.91 -0.07
C LEU A 110 13.20 12.20 -1.38
N ILE A 111 13.26 12.93 -2.48
CA ILE A 111 13.58 12.40 -3.81
C ILE A 111 15.06 12.58 -4.07
N PRO A 112 15.84 11.50 -4.31
CA PRO A 112 17.27 11.64 -4.60
C PRO A 112 17.51 12.40 -5.91
N ASP A 113 18.54 13.27 -5.93
CA ASP A 113 18.88 14.12 -7.09
C ASP A 113 19.16 13.34 -8.38
N ASN A 114 19.64 12.10 -8.25
CA ASN A 114 19.94 11.22 -9.39
C ASN A 114 18.72 10.40 -9.86
N ARG A 115 17.51 10.80 -9.49
CA ARG A 115 16.24 10.18 -9.90
C ARG A 115 15.36 11.19 -10.62
N ALA A 116 14.43 10.69 -11.43
CA ALA A 116 13.35 11.51 -11.98
C ALA A 116 12.62 12.23 -10.84
N GLN A 117 12.40 13.53 -10.99
CA GLN A 117 11.84 14.38 -9.93
C GLN A 117 10.33 14.38 -9.99
N SER A 118 9.68 14.52 -8.84
CA SER A 118 8.22 14.62 -8.75
C SER A 118 7.73 15.86 -9.48
N ALA A 119 6.68 15.70 -10.30
CA ALA A 119 6.22 16.77 -11.18
C ALA A 119 4.75 17.16 -10.95
N ARG A 120 3.87 16.20 -10.68
CA ARG A 120 2.44 16.47 -10.50
C ARG A 120 1.81 15.47 -9.53
N LEU A 121 0.93 15.97 -8.66
CA LEU A 121 -0.03 15.13 -7.92
C LEU A 121 -1.26 14.95 -8.81
N VAL A 122 -1.58 13.71 -9.19
CA VAL A 122 -2.72 13.38 -10.05
C VAL A 122 -3.74 12.55 -9.30
N ARG A 123 -5.03 12.78 -9.59
CA ARG A 123 -6.13 12.00 -9.03
C ARG A 123 -6.48 10.84 -9.95
N ALA A 124 -6.62 9.65 -9.41
CA ALA A 124 -7.10 8.47 -10.12
C ALA A 124 -8.61 8.59 -10.38
N VAL A 125 -9.04 8.47 -11.63
CA VAL A 125 -10.45 8.64 -12.03
C VAL A 125 -11.15 7.29 -12.15
N SER A 126 -10.51 6.30 -12.78
CA SER A 126 -11.14 5.02 -13.11
C SER A 126 -11.05 4.01 -11.97
N GLN A 127 -9.88 3.88 -11.39
CA GLN A 127 -9.58 3.01 -10.24
C GLN A 127 -8.33 3.54 -9.53
N GLY A 128 -8.14 3.17 -8.25
CA GLY A 128 -6.91 3.51 -7.53
C GLY A 128 -5.67 3.05 -8.30
N MET A 129 -4.59 3.85 -8.26
CA MET A 129 -3.30 3.53 -8.92
C MET A 129 -2.55 2.42 -8.18
N THR A 130 -3.21 1.25 -8.04
CA THR A 130 -2.61 0.01 -7.49
C THR A 130 -1.49 -0.50 -8.39
N ASP A 131 -0.85 -1.62 -8.03
CA ASP A 131 0.24 -2.17 -8.83
C ASP A 131 -0.25 -3.15 -9.92
N THR A 132 -1.57 -3.37 -10.01
CA THR A 132 -2.24 -4.22 -11.01
C THR A 132 -3.15 -3.38 -11.90
N ASP A 133 -3.38 -3.83 -13.13
CA ASP A 133 -4.28 -3.20 -14.11
C ASP A 133 -5.77 -3.52 -13.85
N TYR A 134 -6.05 -4.37 -12.86
CA TYR A 134 -7.39 -4.67 -12.35
C TYR A 134 -7.56 -4.15 -10.91
N PRO A 135 -8.80 -3.92 -10.46
CA PRO A 135 -9.07 -3.51 -9.09
C PRO A 135 -8.57 -4.54 -8.09
N SER A 136 -7.55 -4.19 -7.32
CA SER A 136 -6.94 -5.09 -6.34
C SER A 136 -6.86 -4.48 -4.95
N ILE A 137 -6.96 -5.36 -3.97
CA ILE A 137 -6.71 -5.13 -2.55
C ILE A 137 -5.62 -6.12 -2.14
N THR A 138 -4.64 -5.69 -1.35
CA THR A 138 -3.57 -6.57 -0.87
C THR A 138 -3.92 -7.19 0.47
N ILE A 139 -3.74 -8.51 0.59
CA ILE A 139 -3.99 -9.28 1.81
C ILE A 139 -2.69 -9.92 2.28
N GLY A 140 -2.27 -9.60 3.49
CA GLY A 140 -1.06 -10.10 4.13
C GLY A 140 -1.35 -10.94 5.38
N ASN A 141 -0.41 -11.81 5.70
CA ASN A 141 -0.48 -12.72 6.83
C ASN A 141 0.62 -12.39 7.84
N MET A 142 0.25 -12.10 9.08
CA MET A 142 1.19 -11.77 10.15
C MET A 142 2.14 -12.92 10.47
N SER A 143 1.74 -14.17 10.30
CA SER A 143 2.62 -15.31 10.49
C SER A 143 3.71 -15.40 9.41
N SER A 144 3.38 -15.09 8.14
CA SER A 144 4.35 -14.93 7.06
C SER A 144 5.32 -13.77 7.33
N HIS A 145 4.80 -12.64 7.83
CA HIS A 145 5.64 -11.52 8.24
C HIS A 145 6.61 -11.89 9.35
N ARG A 146 6.14 -12.57 10.41
CA ARG A 146 7.00 -13.07 11.50
C ARG A 146 8.07 -14.03 10.99
N ALA A 147 7.77 -14.90 10.02
CA ALA A 147 8.75 -15.79 9.41
C ALA A 147 9.86 -15.00 8.68
N VAL A 148 9.53 -13.92 7.95
CA VAL A 148 10.53 -13.06 7.32
C VAL A 148 11.37 -12.34 8.37
N ALA A 149 10.78 -11.77 9.41
CA ALA A 149 11.49 -11.11 10.51
C ALA A 149 12.47 -12.08 11.20
N GLN A 150 12.02 -13.30 11.50
CA GLN A 150 12.87 -14.35 12.05
C GLN A 150 14.04 -14.71 11.11
N LYS A 151 13.80 -14.82 9.81
CA LYS A 151 14.83 -15.10 8.81
C LYS A 151 15.90 -14.01 8.75
N LEU A 152 15.48 -12.75 8.89
CA LEU A 152 16.38 -11.59 8.94
C LEU A 152 17.14 -11.49 10.27
N GLY A 153 16.69 -12.18 11.32
CA GLY A 153 17.27 -12.07 12.67
C GLY A 153 17.05 -10.71 13.32
N GLN A 154 16.04 -9.95 12.85
CA GLN A 154 15.68 -8.62 13.37
C GLN A 154 14.18 -8.39 13.32
N ASP A 155 13.68 -7.60 14.26
CA ASP A 155 12.31 -7.12 14.21
C ASP A 155 12.17 -6.06 13.12
N ILE A 156 11.21 -6.26 12.22
CA ILE A 156 10.91 -5.34 11.12
C ILE A 156 9.43 -4.96 11.16
N SER A 157 9.10 -3.72 10.83
CA SER A 157 7.71 -3.29 10.74
C SER A 157 7.02 -3.95 9.54
N HIS A 158 5.83 -4.52 9.74
CA HIS A 158 4.97 -5.06 8.67
C HIS A 158 4.47 -3.96 7.72
N LEU A 159 4.43 -2.70 8.15
CA LEU A 159 3.98 -1.57 7.33
C LEU A 159 4.87 -1.32 6.10
N ARG A 160 6.09 -1.88 6.06
CA ARG A 160 6.98 -1.81 4.89
C ARG A 160 6.40 -2.52 3.65
N TRP A 161 5.48 -3.44 3.86
CA TRP A 161 4.83 -4.17 2.78
C TRP A 161 3.70 -3.37 2.11
N ARG A 162 3.20 -2.31 2.73
CA ARG A 162 2.08 -1.46 2.25
C ARG A 162 0.86 -2.30 1.88
N CYS A 163 0.53 -3.25 2.73
CA CYS A 163 -0.60 -4.15 2.59
C CYS A 163 -1.88 -3.48 3.13
N ASN A 164 -3.04 -3.79 2.54
CA ASN A 164 -4.32 -3.23 2.95
C ASN A 164 -4.91 -4.00 4.14
N PHE A 165 -4.98 -5.32 4.05
CA PHE A 165 -5.55 -6.18 5.09
C PHE A 165 -4.48 -7.06 5.69
N TRP A 166 -4.35 -7.02 7.00
CA TRP A 166 -3.48 -7.93 7.73
C TRP A 166 -4.31 -8.94 8.47
N LEU A 167 -4.04 -10.22 8.21
CA LEU A 167 -4.69 -11.35 8.84
C LEU A 167 -3.76 -11.95 9.89
N ASP A 168 -4.34 -12.46 10.99
CA ASP A 168 -3.61 -13.25 11.99
C ASP A 168 -4.35 -14.55 12.29
N GLY A 169 -3.69 -15.48 13.00
CA GLY A 169 -4.25 -16.80 13.33
C GLY A 169 -4.13 -17.85 12.22
N LEU A 170 -3.32 -17.59 11.19
CA LEU A 170 -3.02 -18.48 10.06
C LEU A 170 -1.60 -19.04 10.16
N GLY A 171 -1.31 -20.15 9.47
CA GLY A 171 0.06 -20.63 9.26
C GLY A 171 0.88 -19.71 8.34
N PRO A 172 2.24 -19.69 8.44
CA PRO A 172 3.08 -18.95 7.50
C PRO A 172 2.84 -19.43 6.07
N TRP A 173 2.69 -18.46 5.14
CA TRP A 173 2.49 -18.66 3.70
C TRP A 173 1.17 -19.32 3.33
N GLU A 174 0.24 -19.51 4.24
CA GLU A 174 -1.07 -20.11 3.99
C GLU A 174 -1.88 -19.28 2.97
N GLU A 175 -1.70 -17.96 2.96
CA GLU A 175 -2.31 -17.05 1.97
C GLU A 175 -1.92 -17.37 0.52
N PHE A 176 -0.79 -18.04 0.29
CA PHE A 176 -0.34 -18.43 -1.05
C PHE A 176 -1.13 -19.59 -1.65
N GLU A 177 -1.69 -20.44 -0.78
CA GLU A 177 -2.54 -21.58 -1.20
C GLU A 177 -3.93 -21.14 -1.65
N TRP A 178 -4.26 -19.87 -1.46
CA TRP A 178 -5.56 -19.31 -1.84
C TRP A 178 -5.60 -18.78 -3.28
N VAL A 179 -4.48 -18.70 -3.97
CA VAL A 179 -4.43 -18.19 -5.36
C VAL A 179 -5.33 -19.03 -6.26
N GLY A 180 -6.24 -18.35 -6.97
CA GLY A 180 -7.26 -18.96 -7.82
C GLY A 180 -8.51 -19.44 -7.05
N ARG A 181 -8.63 -19.12 -5.76
CA ARG A 181 -9.75 -19.51 -4.90
C ARG A 181 -10.46 -18.27 -4.33
N ASP A 182 -11.66 -18.49 -3.83
CA ASP A 182 -12.41 -17.50 -3.09
C ASP A 182 -12.11 -17.63 -1.58
N ILE A 183 -12.00 -16.49 -0.90
CA ILE A 183 -11.99 -16.41 0.55
C ILE A 183 -13.10 -15.46 1.01
N MET A 184 -13.55 -15.64 2.21
CA MET A 184 -14.49 -14.74 2.86
C MET A 184 -13.83 -14.08 4.07
N ILE A 185 -13.89 -12.76 4.16
CA ILE A 185 -13.53 -11.97 5.34
C ILE A 185 -14.79 -11.29 5.83
N GLY A 186 -15.24 -11.60 7.05
CA GLY A 186 -16.59 -11.21 7.47
C GLY A 186 -17.63 -11.72 6.47
N ASP A 187 -18.45 -10.82 5.93
CA ASP A 187 -19.48 -11.13 4.94
C ASP A 187 -19.04 -10.81 3.50
N VAL A 188 -17.79 -10.41 3.27
CA VAL A 188 -17.29 -10.06 1.94
C VAL A 188 -16.46 -11.19 1.34
N THR A 189 -16.83 -11.60 0.14
CA THR A 189 -16.08 -12.60 -0.64
C THR A 189 -15.04 -11.93 -1.54
N PHE A 190 -13.84 -12.47 -1.53
CA PHE A 190 -12.72 -12.03 -2.37
C PHE A 190 -12.21 -13.18 -3.23
N GLU A 191 -11.99 -12.93 -4.51
CA GLU A 191 -11.21 -13.80 -5.38
C GLU A 191 -9.73 -13.48 -5.20
N VAL A 192 -8.93 -14.44 -4.74
CA VAL A 192 -7.48 -14.29 -4.64
C VAL A 192 -6.86 -14.55 -6.01
N ARG A 193 -6.22 -13.52 -6.60
CA ARG A 193 -5.78 -13.54 -7.99
C ARG A 193 -4.36 -14.06 -8.16
N GLU A 194 -3.44 -13.49 -7.42
CA GLU A 194 -2.01 -13.79 -7.58
C GLU A 194 -1.20 -13.37 -6.36
N ARG A 195 0.03 -13.86 -6.27
CA ARG A 195 1.01 -13.44 -5.26
C ARG A 195 1.61 -12.08 -5.64
N CYS A 196 1.88 -11.24 -4.64
CA CYS A 196 2.44 -9.93 -4.87
C CYS A 196 3.97 -9.97 -4.92
N VAL A 197 4.57 -9.79 -6.10
CA VAL A 197 6.02 -9.68 -6.27
C VAL A 197 6.53 -8.40 -5.61
N ARG A 198 7.55 -8.52 -4.77
CA ARG A 198 8.08 -7.39 -4.00
C ARG A 198 9.28 -6.73 -4.64
N CYS A 199 9.37 -5.43 -4.46
CA CYS A 199 10.46 -4.59 -4.96
C CYS A 199 11.25 -3.96 -3.82
N LEU A 200 12.30 -3.21 -4.15
CA LEU A 200 13.17 -2.53 -3.17
C LEU A 200 12.45 -1.56 -2.21
N ALA A 201 11.18 -1.22 -2.43
CA ALA A 201 10.43 -0.40 -1.49
C ALA A 201 10.35 -1.06 -0.10
N THR A 202 10.20 -2.39 -0.06
CA THR A 202 10.07 -3.15 1.19
C THR A 202 11.34 -3.19 2.05
N THR A 203 12.49 -2.81 1.49
CA THR A 203 13.74 -2.71 2.26
C THR A 203 13.82 -1.46 3.13
N ALA A 204 12.97 -0.45 2.86
CA ALA A 204 12.94 0.81 3.59
C ALA A 204 12.14 0.68 4.90
N ASN A 205 12.67 1.25 5.96
CA ASN A 205 11.99 1.35 7.25
C ASN A 205 10.88 2.40 7.17
N PRO A 206 9.62 2.05 7.49
CA PRO A 206 8.50 2.98 7.40
C PRO A 206 8.48 4.08 8.46
N LYS A 207 9.41 4.06 9.43
CA LYS A 207 9.58 5.15 10.42
C LYS A 207 10.69 6.13 10.04
N THR A 208 11.69 5.71 9.28
CA THR A 208 12.89 6.50 9.02
C THR A 208 13.15 6.79 7.54
N GLY A 209 12.52 6.03 6.63
CA GLY A 209 12.79 6.08 5.19
C GLY A 209 14.16 5.52 4.80
N VAL A 210 14.89 4.92 5.71
CA VAL A 210 16.22 4.34 5.45
C VAL A 210 16.06 2.85 5.11
N ARG A 211 16.84 2.36 4.15
CA ARG A 211 16.93 0.92 3.87
C ARG A 211 17.72 0.25 4.99
N ASP A 212 17.06 -0.60 5.77
CA ASP A 212 17.62 -1.24 6.96
C ASP A 212 17.41 -2.75 7.01
N ALA A 213 16.72 -3.33 6.03
CA ALA A 213 16.44 -4.77 5.98
C ALA A 213 16.52 -5.30 4.54
N ASP A 214 17.23 -6.41 4.33
CA ASP A 214 17.26 -7.11 3.04
C ASP A 214 16.07 -8.06 2.92
N THR A 215 14.88 -7.49 2.82
CA THR A 215 13.65 -8.27 2.70
C THR A 215 13.59 -9.12 1.44
N LEU A 216 14.21 -8.67 0.34
CA LEU A 216 14.22 -9.43 -0.92
C LEU A 216 15.15 -10.64 -0.82
N GLY A 217 16.35 -10.46 -0.29
CA GLY A 217 17.26 -11.58 -0.02
C GLY A 217 16.67 -12.61 0.95
N ALA A 218 15.95 -12.14 1.98
CA ALA A 218 15.24 -13.05 2.87
C ALA A 218 14.18 -13.88 2.13
N LEU A 219 13.34 -13.26 1.29
CA LEU A 219 12.32 -13.96 0.50
C LEU A 219 12.94 -14.96 -0.49
N GLU A 220 14.04 -14.60 -1.14
CA GLU A 220 14.78 -15.49 -2.05
C GLU A 220 15.24 -16.80 -1.40
N THR A 221 15.42 -16.83 -0.08
CA THR A 221 15.76 -18.08 0.63
C THR A 221 14.62 -19.11 0.62
N TRP A 222 13.38 -18.71 0.32
CA TRP A 222 12.25 -19.61 0.04
C TRP A 222 12.03 -19.86 -1.44
N GLY A 223 12.95 -19.38 -2.31
CA GLY A 223 12.87 -19.56 -3.77
C GLY A 223 11.93 -18.61 -4.48
N HIS A 224 11.51 -17.51 -3.83
CA HIS A 224 10.59 -16.53 -4.41
C HIS A 224 10.86 -15.12 -3.90
N ARG A 225 10.25 -14.10 -4.55
CA ARG A 225 10.24 -12.69 -4.11
C ARG A 225 8.84 -12.18 -3.80
N GLU A 226 7.89 -13.07 -3.67
CA GLU A 226 6.50 -12.73 -3.37
C GLU A 226 6.28 -12.62 -1.86
N PHE A 227 5.40 -11.73 -1.50
CA PHE A 227 4.87 -11.57 -0.15
C PHE A 227 3.49 -10.92 -0.22
N THR A 228 2.49 -11.42 0.48
CA THR A 228 1.08 -11.07 0.36
C THR A 228 0.45 -11.56 -0.95
N VAL A 229 -0.85 -11.43 -1.07
CA VAL A 229 -1.61 -11.73 -2.27
C VAL A 229 -2.45 -10.54 -2.69
N TYR A 230 -2.75 -10.45 -3.98
CA TYR A 230 -3.77 -9.55 -4.52
C TYR A 230 -5.11 -10.28 -4.58
N ALA A 231 -6.15 -9.59 -4.17
CA ALA A 231 -7.51 -10.09 -4.23
C ALA A 231 -8.46 -9.03 -4.79
N THR A 232 -9.51 -9.48 -5.46
CA THR A 232 -10.59 -8.62 -5.97
C THR A 232 -11.88 -8.93 -5.20
N PRO A 233 -12.58 -7.93 -4.64
CA PRO A 233 -13.83 -8.18 -3.95
C PRO A 233 -14.92 -8.60 -4.96
N LYS A 234 -15.59 -9.72 -4.69
CA LYS A 234 -16.71 -10.25 -5.49
C LYS A 234 -18.06 -9.78 -4.98
N THR A 235 -18.14 -9.49 -3.68
CA THR A 235 -19.35 -8.98 -3.03
C THR A 235 -19.06 -7.65 -2.34
N SER A 236 -20.11 -6.87 -2.10
CA SER A 236 -20.05 -5.65 -1.31
C SER A 236 -20.40 -5.94 0.14
N GLY A 237 -19.88 -5.14 1.07
CA GLY A 237 -20.15 -5.26 2.51
C GLY A 237 -19.22 -4.37 3.32
N THR A 238 -19.37 -4.40 4.63
CA THR A 238 -18.52 -3.64 5.56
C THR A 238 -17.59 -4.59 6.30
N LEU A 239 -16.29 -4.34 6.25
CA LEU A 239 -15.30 -5.07 7.03
C LEU A 239 -14.96 -4.31 8.31
N ARG A 240 -14.70 -5.07 9.39
CA ARG A 240 -14.29 -4.56 10.69
C ARG A 240 -13.14 -5.40 11.25
N LEU A 241 -12.36 -4.78 12.10
CA LEU A 241 -11.32 -5.52 12.86
C LEU A 241 -11.97 -6.67 13.62
N GLY A 242 -11.33 -7.84 13.59
CA GLY A 242 -11.83 -9.07 14.21
C GLY A 242 -12.71 -9.94 13.31
N ASP A 243 -13.09 -9.48 12.12
CA ASP A 243 -13.87 -10.29 11.17
C ASP A 243 -13.16 -11.62 10.86
N PRO A 244 -13.89 -12.76 10.90
CA PRO A 244 -13.30 -14.07 10.64
C PRO A 244 -12.90 -14.23 9.18
N VAL A 245 -11.85 -15.03 8.95
CA VAL A 245 -11.39 -15.41 7.61
C VAL A 245 -11.69 -16.86 7.36
N GLN A 246 -12.32 -17.16 6.24
CA GLN A 246 -12.71 -18.52 5.83
C GLN A 246 -12.35 -18.75 4.36
N LEU A 247 -11.85 -19.93 4.05
CA LEU A 247 -11.70 -20.41 2.69
C LEU A 247 -13.04 -21.00 2.23
N THR A 248 -13.52 -20.61 1.05
CA THR A 248 -14.82 -21.06 0.51
C THR A 248 -14.65 -22.05 -0.62
#